data_cef4b8ca97f9f83aaed014f8b04759bc
#
_entry.id   cef4b8ca97f9f83aaed014f8b04759bc
#
_cell.length_a   1.000
_cell.length_b   1.000
_cell.length_c   1.000
_cell.angle_alpha   90.00
_cell.angle_beta   90.00
_cell.angle_gamma   90.00
#
_symmetry.space_group_name_H-M   'P 1'
#
loop_
_entity.id
_entity.type
_entity.pdbx_description
1 polymer ?
#
loop_
_entity_poly.entity_id
_entity_poly.type
_entity_poly.pdbx_seq_one_letter_code
_entity_poly.pdbx_strand_id
1 'polypeptide(L)'
;VRNILYFLVFFSPCTFAQGIFRLPDDKPHSFKFELVNNAVLVPVTINGMAFTFLLDTGVKETILFAHTEDSVYLHNPNKITFHGIGSEDNIEGILSMGNLMTVGKIAVDTLHWIYVVQADDLDISSDIGVAINGILGSRFFNSFPMRINYQKSKITLYPPSYNYNKTLKGYHKTKISIENDRPYIQAKIQVDEDWKDMKMLIDMGNTDPLTLFPSMLPHFTIKRPFVEEYLGRGINGAIHGKRNRIRKVGIGTFELAYPIVSYPDSNAVFKNKLVKDRAGSIDNQTLQRFHLLIDYAREEIYWKKNKMFHRPFLVNMAGIDIKHDGMIWTKIWAPITGHKKELNFQYNFVLKPRYKIAGLRKHSPAAQAGVQTGDILLKINGIQTKHLSLSKIMNKLQSHPGDEIRLTLQRGTDTKNIRFHLEDPIPY
;
A
#
# COMPACT_ATOMS: atom_id res chain seq x y z
N VAL A 1 -46.96 -56.38 16.16
CA VAL A 1 -45.82 -55.82 15.41
C VAL A 1 -46.00 -54.35 15.45
N ARG A 2 -45.09 -53.64 16.19
CA ARG A 2 -45.20 -52.24 16.47
C ARG A 2 -44.08 -51.53 15.68
N ASN A 3 -44.44 -50.85 14.58
CA ASN A 3 -43.50 -50.06 13.76
C ASN A 3 -43.10 -48.81 14.49
N ILE A 4 -41.83 -48.71 14.88
CA ILE A 4 -41.20 -47.46 15.39
C ILE A 4 -40.61 -46.75 14.19
N LEU A 5 -41.21 -45.61 13.86
CA LEU A 5 -40.71 -44.69 12.80
C LEU A 5 -39.60 -43.81 13.40
N TYR A 6 -38.35 -44.07 13.04
CA TYR A 6 -37.22 -43.19 13.42
C TYR A 6 -37.24 -41.95 12.57
N PHE A 7 -37.53 -40.80 13.17
CA PHE A 7 -37.36 -39.47 12.56
C PHE A 7 -35.86 -39.07 12.68
N LEU A 8 -35.12 -39.24 11.60
CA LEU A 8 -33.75 -38.72 11.49
C LEU A 8 -33.82 -37.21 11.31
N VAL A 9 -33.64 -36.45 12.39
CA VAL A 9 -33.41 -34.99 12.33
C VAL A 9 -31.99 -34.74 11.85
N PHE A 10 -31.84 -34.39 10.58
CA PHE A 10 -30.58 -33.88 10.06
C PHE A 10 -30.33 -32.47 10.65
N PHE A 11 -29.52 -32.41 11.69
CA PHE A 11 -28.84 -31.15 12.08
C PHE A 11 -27.81 -30.84 11.00
N SER A 12 -28.15 -30.01 10.01
CA SER A 12 -27.14 -29.40 9.14
C SER A 12 -26.37 -28.38 10.00
N PRO A 13 -25.07 -28.58 10.23
CA PRO A 13 -24.28 -27.53 10.83
C PRO A 13 -24.36 -26.31 9.89
N CYS A 14 -24.86 -25.18 10.37
CA CYS A 14 -24.76 -23.91 9.66
C CYS A 14 -23.26 -23.56 9.57
N THR A 15 -22.61 -24.03 8.52
CA THR A 15 -21.29 -23.54 8.15
C THR A 15 -21.48 -22.11 7.66
N PHE A 16 -21.01 -21.13 8.45
CA PHE A 16 -20.94 -19.75 8.01
C PHE A 16 -19.93 -19.69 6.85
N ALA A 17 -20.43 -19.77 5.62
CA ALA A 17 -19.62 -19.51 4.45
C ALA A 17 -19.30 -18.00 4.40
N GLN A 18 -18.05 -17.66 4.11
CA GLN A 18 -17.68 -16.28 3.85
C GLN A 18 -18.43 -15.77 2.62
N GLY A 19 -18.96 -14.57 2.68
CA GLY A 19 -19.72 -13.97 1.59
C GLY A 19 -18.85 -13.63 0.37
N ILE A 20 -19.53 -13.26 -0.70
CA ILE A 20 -18.93 -12.78 -1.96
C ILE A 20 -19.53 -11.43 -2.25
N PHE A 21 -18.70 -10.46 -2.66
CA PHE A 21 -19.20 -9.16 -3.08
C PHE A 21 -20.07 -9.26 -4.32
N ARG A 22 -21.14 -8.48 -4.34
CA ARG A 22 -22.10 -8.40 -5.45
C ARG A 22 -22.25 -6.95 -5.90
N LEU A 23 -22.48 -6.76 -7.19
CA LEU A 23 -22.88 -5.46 -7.76
C LEU A 23 -24.39 -5.30 -7.71
N PRO A 24 -24.94 -4.08 -7.79
CA PRO A 24 -26.37 -3.83 -7.74
C PRO A 24 -27.12 -4.35 -8.97
N ASP A 25 -26.44 -4.51 -10.09
CA ASP A 25 -26.98 -5.02 -11.34
C ASP A 25 -25.88 -5.67 -12.20
N ASP A 26 -26.24 -6.23 -13.36
CA ASP A 26 -25.34 -6.89 -14.33
C ASP A 26 -24.62 -5.87 -15.25
N LYS A 27 -24.30 -4.66 -14.75
CA LYS A 27 -23.54 -3.65 -15.49
C LYS A 27 -22.21 -3.33 -14.81
N PRO A 28 -21.23 -2.80 -15.56
CA PRO A 28 -19.99 -2.30 -14.97
C PRO A 28 -20.23 -1.09 -14.09
N HIS A 29 -19.71 -1.13 -12.88
CA HIS A 29 -19.77 -0.02 -11.93
C HIS A 29 -18.38 0.50 -11.63
N SER A 30 -18.29 1.77 -11.25
CA SER A 30 -17.00 2.40 -11.00
C SER A 30 -17.05 3.33 -9.81
N PHE A 31 -15.95 3.35 -9.07
CA PHE A 31 -15.72 4.29 -7.97
C PHE A 31 -14.33 4.92 -8.03
N LYS A 32 -14.13 5.97 -7.27
CA LYS A 32 -12.84 6.65 -7.14
C LYS A 32 -12.04 6.05 -6.01
N PHE A 33 -10.71 6.07 -6.18
CA PHE A 33 -9.75 5.79 -5.13
C PHE A 33 -8.80 6.98 -4.95
N GLU A 34 -8.07 7.02 -3.85
CA GLU A 34 -6.97 7.94 -3.63
C GLU A 34 -5.65 7.22 -3.86
N LEU A 35 -4.69 7.89 -4.54
CA LEU A 35 -3.32 7.40 -4.70
C LEU A 35 -2.40 8.26 -3.84
N VAL A 36 -1.91 7.71 -2.74
CA VAL A 36 -1.03 8.42 -1.80
C VAL A 36 0.25 7.62 -1.62
N ASN A 37 1.40 8.22 -1.94
CA ASN A 37 2.72 7.56 -1.84
C ASN A 37 2.76 6.15 -2.46
N ASN A 38 2.19 5.99 -3.65
CA ASN A 38 1.99 4.73 -4.37
C ASN A 38 0.99 3.75 -3.74
N ALA A 39 0.35 4.05 -2.62
CA ALA A 39 -0.72 3.23 -2.04
C ALA A 39 -2.07 3.56 -2.67
N VAL A 40 -2.86 2.54 -2.99
CA VAL A 40 -4.23 2.66 -3.50
C VAL A 40 -5.21 2.58 -2.33
N LEU A 41 -5.87 3.71 -2.02
CA LEU A 41 -6.78 3.82 -0.90
C LEU A 41 -8.22 3.86 -1.40
N VAL A 42 -9.05 2.96 -0.90
CA VAL A 42 -10.45 2.79 -1.31
C VAL A 42 -11.41 3.10 -0.16
N PRO A 43 -12.57 3.76 -0.45
CA PRO A 43 -13.60 3.99 0.55
C PRO A 43 -14.37 2.70 0.82
N VAL A 44 -14.51 2.36 2.09
CA VAL A 44 -15.20 1.17 2.60
C VAL A 44 -16.21 1.58 3.65
N THR A 45 -17.33 0.87 3.71
CA THR A 45 -18.29 0.99 4.81
C THR A 45 -18.46 -0.39 5.46
N ILE A 46 -18.37 -0.48 6.77
CA ILE A 46 -18.57 -1.69 7.57
C ILE A 46 -19.69 -1.40 8.56
N ASN A 47 -20.77 -2.17 8.51
CA ASN A 47 -21.93 -2.04 9.40
C ASN A 47 -22.41 -0.59 9.56
N GLY A 48 -22.37 0.20 8.45
CA GLY A 48 -22.79 1.61 8.42
C GLY A 48 -21.69 2.63 8.71
N MET A 49 -20.54 2.25 9.22
CA MET A 49 -19.41 3.15 9.50
C MET A 49 -18.45 3.24 8.30
N ALA A 50 -17.98 4.45 8.00
CA ALA A 50 -17.10 4.74 6.86
C ALA A 50 -15.63 4.65 7.25
N PHE A 51 -14.83 4.02 6.39
CA PHE A 51 -13.40 3.78 6.56
C PHE A 51 -12.64 4.00 5.25
N THR A 52 -11.31 4.16 5.37
CA THR A 52 -10.37 4.18 4.25
C THR A 52 -9.46 2.95 4.35
N PHE A 53 -9.47 2.10 3.32
CA PHE A 53 -8.71 0.85 3.29
C PHE A 53 -7.63 0.89 2.20
N LEU A 54 -6.47 0.32 2.52
CA LEU A 54 -5.44 0.00 1.53
C LEU A 54 -5.92 -1.19 0.68
N LEU A 55 -5.91 -1.05 -0.64
CA LEU A 55 -6.20 -2.16 -1.56
C LEU A 55 -4.94 -2.97 -1.80
N ASP A 56 -4.96 -4.25 -1.39
CA ASP A 56 -3.76 -5.08 -1.33
C ASP A 56 -4.02 -6.50 -1.89
N THR A 57 -3.31 -6.86 -2.96
CA THR A 57 -3.34 -8.21 -3.54
C THR A 57 -2.37 -9.18 -2.85
N GLY A 58 -1.46 -8.70 -2.04
CA GLY A 58 -0.49 -9.49 -1.27
C GLY A 58 -1.05 -10.07 0.03
N VAL A 59 -2.14 -9.48 0.54
CA VAL A 59 -2.89 -9.98 1.71
C VAL A 59 -4.16 -10.67 1.25
N LYS A 60 -4.46 -11.84 1.80
CA LYS A 60 -5.65 -12.63 1.42
C LYS A 60 -6.92 -12.03 2.01
N GLU A 61 -6.91 -11.77 3.30
CA GLU A 61 -8.08 -11.43 4.09
C GLU A 61 -8.31 -9.91 4.16
N THR A 62 -9.51 -9.51 4.60
CA THR A 62 -9.79 -8.13 4.98
C THR A 62 -9.40 -7.90 6.42
N ILE A 63 -8.53 -6.92 6.68
CA ILE A 63 -8.02 -6.60 8.00
C ILE A 63 -8.50 -5.20 8.39
N LEU A 64 -9.09 -5.07 9.57
CA LEU A 64 -9.45 -3.80 10.21
C LEU A 64 -8.43 -3.50 11.32
N PHE A 65 -7.89 -2.30 11.33
CA PHE A 65 -7.03 -1.79 12.40
C PHE A 65 -7.91 -1.12 13.45
N ALA A 66 -8.02 -1.74 14.62
CA ALA A 66 -8.78 -1.19 15.73
C ALA A 66 -7.85 -0.36 16.63
N HIS A 67 -8.23 0.88 16.90
CA HIS A 67 -7.69 1.63 18.03
C HIS A 67 -8.56 1.34 19.26
N THR A 68 -7.96 1.39 20.44
CA THR A 68 -8.64 1.10 21.73
C THR A 68 -9.86 1.97 21.99
N GLU A 69 -9.97 3.11 21.31
CA GLU A 69 -11.06 4.10 21.44
C GLU A 69 -12.16 3.94 20.39
N ASP A 70 -11.98 3.07 19.38
CA ASP A 70 -12.91 2.91 18.27
C ASP A 70 -14.01 1.91 18.63
N SER A 71 -15.27 2.36 18.75
CA SER A 71 -16.42 1.48 18.92
C SER A 71 -17.02 1.06 17.58
N VAL A 72 -16.40 0.09 16.89
CA VAL A 72 -17.00 -0.54 15.71
C VAL A 72 -17.88 -1.70 16.16
N TYR A 73 -19.17 -1.67 15.84
CA TYR A 73 -20.05 -2.81 16.08
C TYR A 73 -19.71 -3.92 15.06
N LEU A 74 -19.21 -5.05 15.55
CA LEU A 74 -18.83 -6.21 14.75
C LEU A 74 -19.68 -7.43 15.15
N HIS A 75 -20.07 -8.23 14.13
CA HIS A 75 -20.86 -9.44 14.34
C HIS A 75 -19.97 -10.65 14.69
N ASN A 76 -20.45 -11.52 15.59
CA ASN A 76 -19.83 -12.80 15.96
C ASN A 76 -18.29 -12.71 16.13
N PRO A 77 -17.76 -11.89 17.06
CA PRO A 77 -16.34 -11.76 17.28
C PRO A 77 -15.78 -12.99 18.01
N ASN A 78 -14.70 -13.57 17.47
CA ASN A 78 -13.97 -14.68 18.05
C ASN A 78 -12.48 -14.36 18.14
N LYS A 79 -11.83 -14.64 19.26
CA LYS A 79 -10.37 -14.48 19.38
C LYS A 79 -9.65 -15.46 18.47
N ILE A 80 -8.63 -15.00 17.79
CA ILE A 80 -7.78 -15.80 16.91
C ILE A 80 -6.32 -15.39 17.06
N THR A 81 -5.44 -16.25 16.58
CA THR A 81 -4.01 -15.97 16.45
C THR A 81 -3.63 -16.16 14.98
N PHE A 82 -2.90 -15.21 14.40
CA PHE A 82 -2.44 -15.29 13.02
C PHE A 82 -1.01 -14.81 12.85
N HIS A 83 -0.41 -15.14 11.70
CA HIS A 83 0.97 -14.88 11.38
C HIS A 83 1.08 -13.97 10.15
N GLY A 84 1.96 -12.98 10.19
CA GLY A 84 2.28 -12.10 9.06
C GLY A 84 3.73 -12.22 8.57
N ILE A 85 4.12 -11.37 7.62
CA ILE A 85 5.50 -11.15 7.23
C ILE A 85 6.08 -10.08 8.15
N GLY A 86 7.29 -10.27 8.68
CA GLY A 86 8.00 -9.28 9.49
C GLY A 86 8.55 -9.78 10.82
N SER A 87 7.87 -10.71 11.52
CA SER A 87 8.40 -11.38 12.71
C SER A 87 7.87 -12.82 12.84
N GLU A 88 8.49 -13.62 13.73
CA GLU A 88 8.00 -14.96 14.05
C GLU A 88 6.83 -14.94 15.05
N ASP A 89 6.60 -13.80 15.68
CA ASP A 89 5.59 -13.66 16.73
C ASP A 89 4.19 -13.83 16.19
N ASN A 90 3.36 -14.42 17.00
CA ASN A 90 1.94 -14.56 16.75
C ASN A 90 1.25 -13.23 17.05
N ILE A 91 0.37 -12.81 16.17
CA ILE A 91 -0.49 -11.64 16.41
C ILE A 91 -1.82 -12.15 16.95
N GLU A 92 -2.18 -11.67 18.15
CA GLU A 92 -3.53 -11.86 18.66
C GLU A 92 -4.48 -10.89 17.96
N GLY A 93 -5.67 -11.38 17.64
CA GLY A 93 -6.68 -10.57 17.00
C GLY A 93 -8.07 -11.16 17.17
N ILE A 94 -9.02 -10.57 16.45
CA ILE A 94 -10.41 -10.99 16.45
C ILE A 94 -10.81 -11.33 15.01
N LEU A 95 -11.46 -12.47 14.82
CA LEU A 95 -12.21 -12.77 13.60
C LEU A 95 -13.68 -12.43 13.85
N SER A 96 -14.20 -11.51 13.08
CA SER A 96 -15.63 -11.17 13.07
C SER A 96 -16.27 -11.66 11.77
N MET A 97 -17.41 -12.34 11.88
CA MET A 97 -18.09 -13.00 10.75
C MET A 97 -19.51 -12.46 10.55
N GLY A 98 -19.95 -12.36 9.29
CA GLY A 98 -21.31 -11.93 8.96
C GLY A 98 -21.51 -10.42 8.98
N ASN A 99 -20.48 -9.64 8.65
CA ASN A 99 -20.58 -8.20 8.58
C ASN A 99 -21.10 -7.73 7.23
N LEU A 100 -21.85 -6.62 7.24
CA LEU A 100 -22.22 -5.90 6.03
C LEU A 100 -21.05 -5.01 5.62
N MET A 101 -20.40 -5.35 4.51
CA MET A 101 -19.30 -4.56 3.95
C MET A 101 -19.67 -4.00 2.58
N THR A 102 -19.39 -2.71 2.36
CA THR A 102 -19.58 -2.06 1.06
C THR A 102 -18.29 -1.38 0.63
N VAL A 103 -17.87 -1.62 -0.61
CA VAL A 103 -16.68 -1.01 -1.22
C VAL A 103 -17.10 -0.04 -2.32
N GLY A 104 -16.58 1.18 -2.28
CA GLY A 104 -16.88 2.21 -3.27
C GLY A 104 -18.35 2.61 -3.33
N LYS A 105 -19.15 2.31 -2.32
CA LYS A 105 -20.62 2.47 -2.27
C LYS A 105 -21.36 1.62 -3.32
N ILE A 106 -20.74 0.58 -3.86
CA ILE A 106 -21.24 -0.17 -5.02
C ILE A 106 -21.19 -1.67 -4.79
N ALA A 107 -20.04 -2.21 -4.40
CA ALA A 107 -19.86 -3.64 -4.19
C ALA A 107 -20.23 -3.98 -2.75
N VAL A 108 -21.19 -4.88 -2.57
CA VAL A 108 -21.76 -5.24 -1.25
C VAL A 108 -21.54 -6.71 -0.96
N ASP A 109 -21.02 -7.02 0.22
CA ASP A 109 -20.98 -8.33 0.83
C ASP A 109 -21.70 -8.29 2.18
N THR A 110 -22.74 -9.11 2.35
CA THR A 110 -23.59 -9.12 3.56
C THR A 110 -23.13 -10.14 4.62
N LEU A 111 -22.14 -10.97 4.29
CA LEU A 111 -21.62 -12.04 5.17
C LEU A 111 -20.09 -11.95 5.26
N HIS A 112 -19.54 -10.74 5.19
CA HIS A 112 -18.10 -10.54 5.12
C HIS A 112 -17.39 -10.91 6.42
N TRP A 113 -16.21 -11.53 6.28
CA TRP A 113 -15.32 -11.85 7.39
C TRP A 113 -14.24 -10.79 7.51
N ILE A 114 -14.05 -10.28 8.72
CA ILE A 114 -13.10 -9.21 9.03
C ILE A 114 -12.16 -9.69 10.13
N TYR A 115 -10.88 -9.58 9.86
CA TYR A 115 -9.82 -9.80 10.83
C TYR A 115 -9.50 -8.48 11.50
N VAL A 116 -9.60 -8.39 12.82
CA VAL A 116 -9.32 -7.16 13.57
C VAL A 116 -8.00 -7.32 14.29
N VAL A 117 -7.12 -6.35 14.10
CA VAL A 117 -5.79 -6.28 14.72
C VAL A 117 -5.66 -4.98 15.47
N GLN A 118 -4.98 -4.97 16.63
CA GLN A 118 -4.72 -3.72 17.33
C GLN A 118 -3.77 -2.83 16.51
N ALA A 119 -4.15 -1.56 16.36
CA ALA A 119 -3.44 -0.61 15.48
C ALA A 119 -2.10 -0.16 16.05
N ASP A 120 -1.89 -0.25 17.37
CA ASP A 120 -0.65 0.20 18.03
C ASP A 120 0.59 -0.54 17.52
N ASP A 121 0.40 -1.75 17.00
CA ASP A 121 1.47 -2.56 16.38
C ASP A 121 1.64 -2.28 14.87
N LEU A 122 0.70 -1.56 14.23
CA LEU A 122 0.59 -1.44 12.77
C LEU A 122 0.47 0.03 12.32
N ASP A 123 1.50 0.84 12.56
CA ASP A 123 1.51 2.26 12.18
C ASP A 123 1.77 2.49 10.66
N ILE A 124 0.97 1.82 9.80
CA ILE A 124 1.01 2.00 8.34
C ILE A 124 0.56 3.43 7.96
N SER A 125 -0.34 4.01 8.74
CA SER A 125 -0.85 5.36 8.52
C SER A 125 0.25 6.41 8.54
N SER A 126 1.19 6.31 9.48
CA SER A 126 2.33 7.24 9.57
C SER A 126 3.28 7.11 8.40
N ASP A 127 3.52 5.89 7.91
CA ASP A 127 4.40 5.63 6.76
C ASP A 127 3.80 6.16 5.45
N ILE A 128 2.50 6.02 5.27
CA ILE A 128 1.80 6.50 4.05
C ILE A 128 1.43 7.98 4.18
N GLY A 129 1.25 8.48 5.40
CA GLY A 129 1.00 9.90 5.69
C GLY A 129 -0.47 10.32 5.63
N VAL A 130 -1.39 9.35 5.67
CA VAL A 130 -2.84 9.54 5.81
C VAL A 130 -3.42 8.41 6.66
N ALA A 131 -4.56 8.66 7.30
CA ALA A 131 -5.24 7.66 8.10
C ALA A 131 -5.70 6.48 7.23
N ILE A 132 -5.27 5.27 7.60
CA ILE A 132 -5.67 4.01 6.99
C ILE A 132 -6.25 3.14 8.09
N ASN A 133 -7.50 2.73 7.90
CA ASN A 133 -8.23 1.97 8.91
C ASN A 133 -8.12 0.45 8.70
N GLY A 134 -7.57 0.00 7.56
CA GLY A 134 -7.45 -1.42 7.29
C GLY A 134 -6.93 -1.76 5.92
N ILE A 135 -6.92 -3.05 5.60
CA ILE A 135 -6.48 -3.63 4.33
C ILE A 135 -7.66 -4.38 3.71
N LEU A 136 -7.95 -4.08 2.44
CA LEU A 136 -8.88 -4.86 1.62
C LEU A 136 -8.07 -5.86 0.80
N GLY A 137 -8.12 -7.11 1.21
CA GLY A 137 -7.29 -8.17 0.66
C GLY A 137 -7.75 -8.72 -0.69
N SER A 138 -6.98 -9.68 -1.20
CA SER A 138 -7.15 -10.24 -2.54
C SER A 138 -8.48 -10.98 -2.74
N ARG A 139 -9.18 -11.37 -1.70
CA ARG A 139 -10.54 -11.95 -1.80
C ARG A 139 -11.55 -11.02 -2.48
N PHE A 140 -11.36 -9.70 -2.38
CA PHE A 140 -12.19 -8.74 -3.12
C PHE A 140 -12.03 -8.90 -4.64
N PHE A 141 -10.80 -9.25 -5.09
CA PHE A 141 -10.52 -9.50 -6.51
C PHE A 141 -11.13 -10.78 -7.05
N ASN A 142 -11.44 -11.77 -6.18
CA ASN A 142 -12.13 -13.00 -6.57
C ASN A 142 -13.58 -12.75 -7.03
N SER A 143 -14.17 -11.63 -6.62
CA SER A 143 -15.59 -11.34 -6.89
C SER A 143 -15.80 -10.75 -8.29
N PHE A 144 -14.80 -10.07 -8.87
CA PHE A 144 -14.98 -9.30 -10.11
C PHE A 144 -13.72 -9.22 -10.97
N PRO A 145 -13.81 -9.26 -12.31
CA PRO A 145 -12.82 -8.65 -13.16
C PRO A 145 -12.74 -7.15 -12.84
N MET A 146 -11.54 -6.64 -12.55
CA MET A 146 -11.32 -5.29 -12.05
C MET A 146 -10.39 -4.50 -12.96
N ARG A 147 -10.85 -3.34 -13.46
CA ARG A 147 -10.01 -2.41 -14.21
C ARG A 147 -9.57 -1.25 -13.34
N ILE A 148 -8.27 -1.01 -13.26
CA ILE A 148 -7.64 0.05 -12.48
C ILE A 148 -7.04 1.08 -13.42
N ASN A 149 -7.52 2.32 -13.32
CA ASN A 149 -7.01 3.46 -14.07
C ASN A 149 -6.37 4.45 -13.10
N TYR A 150 -5.07 4.35 -12.92
CA TYR A 150 -4.32 5.22 -12.00
C TYR A 150 -4.35 6.69 -12.39
N GLN A 151 -4.38 7.03 -13.68
CA GLN A 151 -4.41 8.43 -14.14
C GLN A 151 -5.72 9.14 -13.80
N LYS A 152 -6.83 8.39 -13.78
CA LYS A 152 -8.15 8.91 -13.42
C LYS A 152 -8.53 8.60 -11.97
N SER A 153 -7.65 7.92 -11.23
CA SER A 153 -7.91 7.39 -9.88
C SER A 153 -9.27 6.69 -9.82
N LYS A 154 -9.47 5.71 -10.71
CA LYS A 154 -10.77 5.08 -10.92
C LYS A 154 -10.62 3.56 -11.02
N ILE A 155 -11.42 2.85 -10.23
CA ILE A 155 -11.62 1.41 -10.34
C ILE A 155 -12.96 1.16 -11.01
N THR A 156 -13.01 0.19 -11.96
CA THR A 156 -14.23 -0.30 -12.59
C THR A 156 -14.34 -1.79 -12.31
N LEU A 157 -15.43 -2.21 -11.71
CA LEU A 157 -15.78 -3.60 -11.45
C LEU A 157 -16.71 -4.07 -12.57
N TYR A 158 -16.44 -5.25 -13.10
CA TYR A 158 -17.28 -5.88 -14.12
C TYR A 158 -18.01 -7.07 -13.51
N PRO A 159 -19.31 -7.26 -13.77
CA PRO A 159 -19.97 -8.52 -13.41
C PRO A 159 -19.21 -9.72 -14.01
N PRO A 160 -19.17 -10.88 -13.33
CA PRO A 160 -18.42 -12.05 -13.83
C PRO A 160 -18.85 -12.51 -15.24
N SER A 161 -20.13 -12.33 -15.60
CA SER A 161 -20.70 -12.64 -16.91
C SER A 161 -20.41 -11.59 -18.00
N TYR A 162 -19.92 -10.40 -17.62
CA TYR A 162 -19.79 -9.28 -18.53
C TYR A 162 -18.68 -9.49 -19.57
N ASN A 163 -18.98 -9.22 -20.84
CA ASN A 163 -18.00 -9.24 -21.92
C ASN A 163 -17.28 -7.90 -22.05
N TYR A 164 -16.12 -7.81 -21.41
CA TYR A 164 -15.28 -6.59 -21.43
C TYR A 164 -14.29 -6.52 -22.60
N ASN A 165 -14.33 -7.45 -23.58
CA ASN A 165 -13.35 -7.50 -24.68
C ASN A 165 -13.23 -6.18 -25.47
N LYS A 166 -14.36 -5.49 -25.67
CA LYS A 166 -14.35 -4.17 -26.35
C LYS A 166 -13.54 -3.11 -25.58
N THR A 167 -13.36 -3.27 -24.26
CA THR A 167 -12.61 -2.33 -23.42
C THR A 167 -11.10 -2.60 -23.43
N LEU A 168 -10.68 -3.74 -24.00
CA LEU A 168 -9.28 -4.20 -24.03
C LEU A 168 -8.48 -3.71 -25.23
N LYS A 169 -9.00 -2.78 -26.03
CA LYS A 169 -8.25 -2.23 -27.17
C LYS A 169 -6.92 -1.62 -26.71
N GLY A 170 -5.81 -2.17 -27.25
CA GLY A 170 -4.45 -1.77 -26.92
C GLY A 170 -3.94 -2.27 -25.56
N TYR A 171 -4.61 -3.27 -24.97
CA TYR A 171 -4.08 -4.03 -23.86
C TYR A 171 -3.35 -5.27 -24.35
N HIS A 172 -2.31 -5.66 -23.61
CA HIS A 172 -1.58 -6.92 -23.81
C HIS A 172 -1.93 -7.86 -22.65
N LYS A 173 -2.25 -9.09 -23.00
CA LYS A 173 -2.63 -10.13 -22.04
C LYS A 173 -1.42 -10.90 -21.54
N THR A 174 -1.40 -11.24 -20.26
CA THR A 174 -0.45 -12.15 -19.62
C THR A 174 -1.21 -13.12 -18.74
N LYS A 175 -0.81 -14.38 -18.74
CA LYS A 175 -1.31 -15.37 -17.79
C LYS A 175 -0.74 -15.12 -16.40
N ILE A 176 -1.55 -15.35 -15.39
CA ILE A 176 -1.15 -15.35 -13.98
C ILE A 176 -1.59 -16.70 -13.36
N SER A 177 -1.03 -17.05 -12.22
CA SER A 177 -1.57 -18.14 -11.38
C SER A 177 -2.14 -17.52 -10.10
N ILE A 178 -3.27 -18.06 -9.64
CA ILE A 178 -3.86 -17.67 -8.35
C ILE A 178 -3.52 -18.76 -7.34
N GLU A 179 -2.63 -18.44 -6.40
CA GLU A 179 -2.16 -19.39 -5.38
C GLU A 179 -2.38 -18.78 -3.99
N ASN A 180 -3.09 -19.52 -3.13
CA ASN A 180 -3.53 -19.01 -1.82
C ASN A 180 -4.27 -17.65 -1.93
N ASP A 181 -5.16 -17.53 -2.92
CA ASP A 181 -5.93 -16.33 -3.29
C ASP A 181 -5.06 -15.11 -3.71
N ARG A 182 -3.79 -15.29 -4.07
CA ARG A 182 -2.86 -14.23 -4.47
C ARG A 182 -2.39 -14.42 -5.91
N PRO A 183 -2.20 -13.33 -6.68
CA PRO A 183 -1.85 -13.41 -8.10
C PRO A 183 -0.33 -13.46 -8.31
N TYR A 184 0.14 -14.46 -9.03
CA TYR A 184 1.54 -14.62 -9.40
C TYR A 184 1.73 -14.56 -10.91
N ILE A 185 2.86 -13.99 -11.33
CA ILE A 185 3.24 -13.85 -12.74
C ILE A 185 4.68 -14.32 -12.94
N GLN A 186 4.98 -14.88 -14.10
CA GLN A 186 6.35 -15.06 -14.55
C GLN A 186 6.86 -13.76 -15.15
N ALA A 187 7.86 -13.17 -14.51
CA ALA A 187 8.52 -11.95 -14.96
C ALA A 187 9.97 -12.25 -15.29
N LYS A 188 10.54 -11.48 -16.21
CA LYS A 188 11.96 -11.55 -16.56
C LYS A 188 12.73 -10.48 -15.82
N ILE A 189 13.77 -10.84 -15.10
CA ILE A 189 14.61 -9.91 -14.34
C ILE A 189 16.02 -9.93 -14.91
N GLN A 190 16.53 -8.76 -15.29
CA GLN A 190 17.90 -8.57 -15.76
C GLN A 190 18.68 -7.79 -14.71
N VAL A 191 19.52 -8.48 -13.95
CA VAL A 191 20.41 -7.86 -12.95
C VAL A 191 21.68 -7.37 -13.63
N ASP A 192 22.32 -8.22 -14.42
CA ASP A 192 23.52 -7.94 -15.21
C ASP A 192 23.20 -8.05 -16.72
N GLU A 193 23.89 -8.97 -17.43
CA GLU A 193 23.67 -9.23 -18.86
C GLU A 193 22.53 -10.25 -19.08
N ASP A 194 22.38 -11.20 -18.14
CA ASP A 194 21.49 -12.33 -18.31
C ASP A 194 20.07 -12.05 -17.78
N TRP A 195 19.08 -12.51 -18.54
CA TRP A 195 17.70 -12.54 -18.12
C TRP A 195 17.40 -13.81 -17.31
N LYS A 196 16.71 -13.66 -16.19
CA LYS A 196 16.21 -14.76 -15.37
C LYS A 196 14.69 -14.70 -15.27
N ASP A 197 14.03 -15.82 -15.57
CA ASP A 197 12.60 -15.95 -15.32
C ASP A 197 12.36 -16.16 -13.83
N MET A 198 11.47 -15.38 -13.24
CA MET A 198 11.18 -15.37 -11.81
C MET A 198 9.67 -15.32 -11.56
N LYS A 199 9.19 -16.16 -10.63
CA LYS A 199 7.82 -16.12 -10.15
C LYS A 199 7.66 -14.98 -9.17
N MET A 200 6.86 -13.98 -9.53
CA MET A 200 6.65 -12.76 -8.77
C MET A 200 5.20 -12.62 -8.34
N LEU A 201 4.97 -12.22 -7.08
CA LEU A 201 3.64 -11.79 -6.64
C LEU A 201 3.31 -10.45 -7.31
N ILE A 202 2.08 -10.25 -7.75
CA ILE A 202 1.56 -8.92 -8.10
C ILE A 202 1.04 -8.31 -6.80
N ASP A 203 1.75 -7.29 -6.28
CA ASP A 203 1.52 -6.75 -4.94
C ASP A 203 1.13 -5.27 -4.98
N MET A 204 -0.17 -4.99 -4.81
CA MET A 204 -0.69 -3.61 -4.78
C MET A 204 -0.53 -2.95 -3.42
N GLY A 205 -0.32 -3.72 -2.36
CA GLY A 205 -0.13 -3.22 -1.01
C GLY A 205 1.28 -2.67 -0.76
N ASN A 206 2.27 -3.16 -1.50
CA ASN A 206 3.64 -2.66 -1.41
C ASN A 206 3.84 -1.44 -2.33
N THR A 207 4.43 -0.37 -1.80
CA THR A 207 4.59 0.92 -2.48
C THR A 207 5.89 1.07 -3.28
N ASP A 208 6.80 0.09 -3.19
CA ASP A 208 8.05 0.02 -3.95
C ASP A 208 7.82 -0.32 -5.46
N PRO A 209 8.86 -0.28 -6.30
CA PRO A 209 8.75 -0.80 -7.67
C PRO A 209 8.79 -2.32 -7.73
N LEU A 210 9.77 -2.93 -7.06
CA LEU A 210 10.04 -4.36 -7.04
C LEU A 210 10.61 -4.76 -5.68
N THR A 211 10.28 -5.96 -5.25
CA THR A 211 10.94 -6.64 -4.13
C THR A 211 11.50 -7.97 -4.60
N LEU A 212 12.73 -8.28 -4.25
CA LEU A 212 13.35 -9.60 -4.49
C LEU A 212 13.82 -10.20 -3.17
N PHE A 213 13.74 -11.53 -3.08
CA PHE A 213 14.17 -12.30 -1.91
C PHE A 213 15.47 -13.05 -2.24
N PRO A 214 16.66 -12.50 -1.94
CA PRO A 214 17.95 -13.15 -2.25
C PRO A 214 18.05 -14.56 -1.69
N SER A 215 17.47 -14.79 -0.50
CA SER A 215 17.44 -16.11 0.14
C SER A 215 16.69 -17.19 -0.65
N MET A 216 15.84 -16.80 -1.59
CA MET A 216 15.09 -17.69 -2.49
C MET A 216 15.77 -17.89 -3.85
N LEU A 217 16.86 -17.17 -4.14
CA LEU A 217 17.52 -17.15 -5.43
C LEU A 217 18.91 -17.78 -5.32
N PRO A 218 19.16 -18.99 -5.86
CA PRO A 218 20.47 -19.60 -5.84
C PRO A 218 21.52 -18.70 -6.50
N HIS A 219 22.68 -18.56 -5.84
CA HIS A 219 23.83 -17.78 -6.32
C HIS A 219 23.53 -16.30 -6.63
N PHE A 220 22.46 -15.74 -6.06
CA PHE A 220 22.13 -14.33 -6.25
C PHE A 220 22.95 -13.45 -5.29
N THR A 221 23.61 -12.44 -5.84
CA THR A 221 24.36 -11.45 -5.08
C THR A 221 23.85 -10.05 -5.39
N ILE A 222 23.56 -9.27 -4.34
CA ILE A 222 23.15 -7.88 -4.51
C ILE A 222 24.37 -7.06 -4.97
N LYS A 223 24.28 -6.48 -6.17
CA LYS A 223 25.37 -5.70 -6.77
C LYS A 223 25.47 -4.30 -6.13
N ARG A 224 26.69 -3.79 -6.08
CA ARG A 224 26.96 -2.39 -5.70
C ARG A 224 26.72 -1.46 -6.91
N PRO A 225 26.34 -0.18 -6.68
CA PRO A 225 26.04 0.42 -5.38
C PRO A 225 24.71 -0.05 -4.81
N PHE A 226 24.62 -0.21 -3.49
CA PHE A 226 23.39 -0.41 -2.75
C PHE A 226 23.39 0.42 -1.46
N VAL A 227 22.21 0.70 -0.96
CA VAL A 227 22.01 1.32 0.36
C VAL A 227 21.31 0.36 1.31
N GLU A 228 21.60 0.50 2.60
CA GLU A 228 20.87 -0.18 3.69
C GLU A 228 19.94 0.83 4.33
N GLU A 229 18.64 0.50 4.40
CA GLU A 229 17.63 1.42 4.93
C GLU A 229 16.37 0.69 5.39
N TYR A 230 15.48 1.43 6.01
CA TYR A 230 14.12 1.01 6.28
C TYR A 230 13.36 0.88 4.96
N LEU A 231 12.77 -0.30 4.71
CA LEU A 231 12.04 -0.61 3.48
C LEU A 231 10.52 -0.43 3.61
N GLY A 232 10.01 -0.38 4.83
CA GLY A 232 8.60 -0.28 5.11
C GLY A 232 8.18 -1.10 6.32
N ARG A 233 6.88 -1.31 6.47
CA ARG A 233 6.29 -2.07 7.57
C ARG A 233 5.43 -3.20 7.03
N GLY A 234 5.66 -4.41 7.53
CA GLY A 234 4.76 -5.55 7.38
C GLY A 234 3.77 -5.63 8.54
N ILE A 235 2.85 -6.58 8.49
CA ILE A 235 1.87 -6.82 9.55
C ILE A 235 2.58 -7.11 10.91
N ASN A 236 3.76 -7.69 10.89
CA ASN A 236 4.51 -8.06 12.09
C ASN A 236 5.68 -7.11 12.41
N GLY A 237 5.70 -5.89 11.89
CA GLY A 237 6.70 -4.89 12.28
C GLY A 237 7.51 -4.28 11.15
N ALA A 238 8.57 -3.57 11.54
CA ALA A 238 9.46 -2.86 10.62
C ALA A 238 10.29 -3.83 9.78
N ILE A 239 10.44 -3.53 8.50
CA ILE A 239 11.24 -4.28 7.54
C ILE A 239 12.45 -3.44 7.16
N HIS A 240 13.63 -3.97 7.39
CA HIS A 240 14.91 -3.41 6.97
C HIS A 240 15.53 -4.26 5.86
N GLY A 241 16.49 -3.67 5.15
CA GLY A 241 17.20 -4.40 4.10
C GLY A 241 17.98 -3.48 3.19
N LYS A 242 18.28 -4.00 2.01
CA LYS A 242 19.08 -3.30 1.00
C LYS A 242 18.22 -2.82 -0.15
N ARG A 243 18.70 -1.79 -0.83
CA ARG A 243 18.06 -1.25 -2.04
C ARG A 243 19.12 -0.90 -3.07
N ASN A 244 18.89 -1.31 -4.34
CA ASN A 244 19.73 -0.91 -5.46
C ASN A 244 18.90 -0.73 -6.74
N ARG A 245 19.59 -0.55 -7.87
CA ARG A 245 18.99 -0.61 -9.21
C ARG A 245 19.44 -1.86 -9.93
N ILE A 246 18.53 -2.46 -10.71
CA ILE A 246 18.84 -3.49 -11.68
C ILE A 246 18.66 -2.94 -13.09
N ARG A 247 19.16 -3.66 -14.08
CA ARG A 247 19.13 -3.20 -15.48
C ARG A 247 17.71 -3.07 -16.02
N LYS A 248 16.94 -4.16 -15.96
CA LYS A 248 15.58 -4.18 -16.49
C LYS A 248 14.69 -5.17 -15.76
N VAL A 249 13.38 -4.91 -15.86
CA VAL A 249 12.34 -5.88 -15.57
C VAL A 249 11.43 -6.03 -16.79
N GLY A 250 11.18 -7.27 -17.20
CA GLY A 250 10.26 -7.64 -18.27
C GLY A 250 8.96 -8.19 -17.70
N ILE A 251 7.83 -7.60 -18.10
CA ILE A 251 6.47 -8.00 -17.69
C ILE A 251 5.66 -8.21 -18.96
N GLY A 252 5.36 -9.45 -19.32
CA GLY A 252 4.75 -9.77 -20.59
C GLY A 252 5.62 -9.27 -21.77
N THR A 253 5.09 -8.34 -22.56
CA THR A 253 5.80 -7.72 -23.71
C THR A 253 6.47 -6.40 -23.36
N PHE A 254 6.43 -5.97 -22.11
CA PHE A 254 6.94 -4.67 -21.68
C PHE A 254 8.27 -4.81 -20.95
N GLU A 255 9.17 -3.88 -21.19
CA GLU A 255 10.42 -3.72 -20.44
C GLU A 255 10.46 -2.36 -19.76
N LEU A 256 10.85 -2.34 -18.49
CA LEU A 256 11.11 -1.15 -17.72
C LEU A 256 12.59 -1.11 -17.34
N ALA A 257 13.25 -0.01 -17.66
CA ALA A 257 14.68 0.17 -17.43
C ALA A 257 14.95 0.72 -16.02
N TYR A 258 16.02 0.23 -15.43
CA TYR A 258 16.60 0.69 -14.17
C TYR A 258 15.63 0.78 -13.00
N PRO A 259 14.75 -0.24 -12.80
CA PRO A 259 13.88 -0.23 -11.63
C PRO A 259 14.70 -0.34 -10.35
N ILE A 260 14.20 0.32 -9.29
CA ILE A 260 14.71 0.13 -7.94
C ILE A 260 14.20 -1.20 -7.42
N VAL A 261 15.04 -1.93 -6.71
CA VAL A 261 14.70 -3.20 -6.07
C VAL A 261 14.99 -3.12 -4.59
N SER A 262 14.02 -3.52 -3.79
CA SER A 262 14.16 -3.71 -2.35
C SER A 262 14.46 -5.18 -2.05
N TYR A 263 15.42 -5.40 -1.17
CA TYR A 263 15.86 -6.72 -0.71
C TYR A 263 15.69 -6.80 0.80
N PRO A 264 14.55 -7.26 1.29
CA PRO A 264 14.35 -7.45 2.74
C PRO A 264 15.38 -8.38 3.34
N ASP A 265 15.80 -8.11 4.56
CA ASP A 265 16.69 -8.97 5.32
C ASP A 265 16.06 -10.37 5.49
N SER A 266 16.90 -11.39 5.57
CA SER A 266 16.46 -12.79 5.58
C SER A 266 15.56 -13.15 6.77
N ASN A 267 15.69 -12.43 7.88
CA ASN A 267 14.84 -12.57 9.07
C ASN A 267 13.41 -12.04 8.87
N ALA A 268 13.20 -11.15 7.90
CA ALA A 268 11.88 -10.64 7.55
C ALA A 268 11.13 -11.55 6.55
N VAL A 269 11.80 -12.56 5.97
CA VAL A 269 11.25 -13.41 4.89
C VAL A 269 11.26 -14.88 5.32
N PHE A 270 10.10 -15.39 5.73
CA PHE A 270 9.94 -16.79 6.15
C PHE A 270 9.66 -17.70 4.95
N LYS A 271 10.65 -18.47 4.51
CA LYS A 271 10.58 -19.35 3.32
C LYS A 271 9.41 -20.33 3.39
N ASN A 272 9.14 -20.90 4.55
CA ASN A 272 8.07 -21.87 4.76
C ASN A 272 6.64 -21.29 4.69
N LYS A 273 6.51 -19.95 4.72
CA LYS A 273 5.24 -19.23 4.60
C LYS A 273 5.01 -18.70 3.17
N LEU A 274 6.01 -18.78 2.30
CA LEU A 274 5.91 -18.35 0.91
C LEU A 274 5.37 -19.47 0.02
N VAL A 275 4.69 -19.06 -1.05
CA VAL A 275 4.34 -19.97 -2.13
C VAL A 275 5.63 -20.49 -2.78
N LYS A 276 5.62 -21.76 -3.20
CA LYS A 276 6.77 -22.41 -3.83
C LYS A 276 7.31 -21.57 -5.00
N ASP A 277 8.63 -21.43 -5.05
CA ASP A 277 9.39 -20.74 -6.11
C ASP A 277 9.11 -19.22 -6.23
N ARG A 278 8.44 -18.62 -5.25
CA ARG A 278 8.26 -17.16 -5.21
C ARG A 278 9.62 -16.47 -4.99
N ALA A 279 10.05 -15.67 -5.98
CA ALA A 279 11.30 -14.93 -5.94
C ALA A 279 11.17 -13.50 -5.37
N GLY A 280 9.95 -12.96 -5.36
CA GLY A 280 9.70 -11.59 -4.92
C GLY A 280 8.31 -11.10 -5.26
N SER A 281 8.20 -9.79 -5.55
CA SER A 281 6.96 -9.15 -5.99
C SER A 281 7.19 -8.01 -7.00
N ILE A 282 6.19 -7.78 -7.83
CA ILE A 282 6.04 -6.59 -8.67
C ILE A 282 5.06 -5.68 -7.94
N ASP A 283 5.56 -4.54 -7.49
CA ASP A 283 4.87 -3.71 -6.52
C ASP A 283 4.23 -2.47 -7.17
N ASN A 284 3.47 -1.71 -6.39
CA ASN A 284 2.53 -0.74 -6.94
C ASN A 284 3.19 0.43 -7.67
N GLN A 285 4.45 0.81 -7.36
CA GLN A 285 5.16 1.83 -8.14
C GLN A 285 5.46 1.37 -9.59
N THR A 286 5.55 0.06 -9.82
CA THR A 286 5.60 -0.52 -11.18
C THR A 286 4.20 -0.65 -11.77
N LEU A 287 3.23 -1.18 -11.01
CA LEU A 287 1.86 -1.43 -11.48
C LEU A 287 1.17 -0.13 -11.94
N GLN A 288 1.35 0.97 -11.23
CA GLN A 288 0.75 2.27 -11.60
C GLN A 288 1.24 2.87 -12.92
N ARG A 289 2.27 2.29 -13.56
CA ARG A 289 2.76 2.68 -14.89
C ARG A 289 1.89 2.15 -16.01
N PHE A 290 0.86 1.38 -15.65
CA PHE A 290 -0.08 0.77 -16.58
C PHE A 290 -1.53 1.14 -16.23
N HIS A 291 -2.41 1.02 -17.20
CA HIS A 291 -3.81 0.71 -16.96
C HIS A 291 -3.92 -0.79 -16.87
N LEU A 292 -4.51 -1.30 -15.81
CA LEU A 292 -4.62 -2.75 -15.55
C LEU A 292 -6.07 -3.20 -15.68
N LEU A 293 -6.28 -4.43 -16.16
CA LEU A 293 -7.48 -5.20 -15.89
C LEU A 293 -7.02 -6.55 -15.35
N ILE A 294 -7.49 -6.93 -14.17
CA ILE A 294 -7.14 -8.15 -13.46
C ILE A 294 -8.41 -9.02 -13.39
N ASP A 295 -8.32 -10.27 -13.85
CA ASP A 295 -9.40 -11.24 -13.80
C ASP A 295 -8.86 -12.53 -13.17
N TYR A 296 -9.17 -12.74 -11.88
CA TYR A 296 -8.75 -13.92 -11.13
C TYR A 296 -9.43 -15.19 -11.64
N ALA A 297 -10.70 -15.10 -12.01
CA ALA A 297 -11.45 -16.27 -12.48
C ALA A 297 -10.92 -16.84 -13.80
N ARG A 298 -10.34 -15.98 -14.65
CA ARG A 298 -9.70 -16.40 -15.91
C ARG A 298 -8.19 -16.57 -15.78
N GLU A 299 -7.63 -16.25 -14.63
CA GLU A 299 -6.18 -16.21 -14.40
C GLU A 299 -5.44 -15.35 -15.42
N GLU A 300 -5.96 -14.13 -15.66
CA GLU A 300 -5.46 -13.23 -16.68
C GLU A 300 -5.29 -11.82 -16.13
N ILE A 301 -4.19 -11.18 -16.53
CA ILE A 301 -3.98 -9.75 -16.34
C ILE A 301 -3.71 -9.08 -17.68
N TYR A 302 -4.29 -7.91 -17.85
CA TYR A 302 -4.17 -7.13 -19.08
C TYR A 302 -3.50 -5.79 -18.75
N TRP A 303 -2.48 -5.44 -19.53
CA TRP A 303 -1.60 -4.31 -19.34
C TRP A 303 -1.72 -3.33 -20.51
N LYS A 304 -1.82 -2.05 -20.23
CA LYS A 304 -1.71 -1.00 -21.21
C LYS A 304 -0.86 0.14 -20.64
N LYS A 305 0.23 0.51 -21.34
CA LYS A 305 1.08 1.63 -20.93
C LYS A 305 0.25 2.89 -20.69
N ASN A 306 0.58 3.63 -19.67
CA ASN A 306 0.04 4.95 -19.41
C ASN A 306 1.15 6.02 -19.43
N LYS A 307 0.83 7.29 -19.14
CA LYS A 307 1.79 8.40 -19.19
C LYS A 307 2.98 8.27 -18.24
N MET A 308 2.89 7.39 -17.22
CA MET A 308 3.96 7.16 -16.25
C MET A 308 4.95 6.09 -16.69
N PHE A 309 4.67 5.35 -17.78
CA PHE A 309 5.46 4.20 -18.18
C PHE A 309 6.95 4.52 -18.36
N HIS A 310 7.26 5.66 -18.99
CA HIS A 310 8.63 6.08 -19.28
C HIS A 310 9.25 6.98 -18.19
N ARG A 311 8.54 7.25 -17.08
CA ARG A 311 9.13 8.05 -16.01
C ARG A 311 10.24 7.25 -15.30
N PRO A 312 11.35 7.89 -14.91
CA PRO A 312 12.39 7.24 -14.14
C PRO A 312 11.84 6.71 -12.81
N PHE A 313 12.51 5.72 -12.24
CA PHE A 313 12.28 5.31 -10.87
C PHE A 313 13.13 6.21 -9.95
N LEU A 314 12.46 6.93 -9.05
CA LEU A 314 13.10 7.90 -8.17
C LEU A 314 13.39 7.29 -6.81
N VAL A 315 14.54 7.62 -6.25
CA VAL A 315 14.97 7.23 -4.90
C VAL A 315 14.99 8.45 -3.99
N ASN A 316 14.84 8.24 -2.69
CA ASN A 316 15.06 9.27 -1.70
C ASN A 316 16.56 9.60 -1.60
N MET A 317 16.97 10.69 -2.24
CA MET A 317 18.36 11.12 -2.34
C MET A 317 18.86 11.83 -1.07
N ALA A 318 17.95 12.38 -0.28
CA ALA A 318 18.30 12.99 1.01
C ALA A 318 18.65 11.97 2.08
N GLY A 319 18.08 10.75 1.98
CA GLY A 319 18.23 9.70 2.98
C GLY A 319 17.50 9.99 4.30
N ILE A 320 16.38 10.69 4.23
CA ILE A 320 15.53 11.03 5.38
C ILE A 320 14.25 10.19 5.33
N ASP A 321 14.00 9.41 6.35
CA ASP A 321 12.70 8.79 6.56
C ASP A 321 11.80 9.76 7.32
N ILE A 322 10.67 10.14 6.72
CA ILE A 322 9.71 11.11 7.27
C ILE A 322 8.39 10.43 7.53
N LYS A 323 7.88 10.56 8.75
CA LYS A 323 6.58 10.04 9.15
C LYS A 323 5.63 11.13 9.58
N HIS A 324 4.35 10.85 9.45
CA HIS A 324 3.31 11.66 10.04
C HIS A 324 3.37 11.54 11.58
N ASP A 325 3.40 12.67 12.29
CA ASP A 325 3.51 12.72 13.76
C ASP A 325 2.29 13.44 14.35
N GLY A 326 1.11 12.97 13.98
CA GLY A 326 -0.16 13.54 14.41
C GLY A 326 -0.53 14.85 13.71
N MET A 327 -1.47 15.55 14.30
CA MET A 327 -2.03 16.80 13.81
C MET A 327 -1.81 17.92 14.81
N ILE A 328 -1.61 19.14 14.32
CA ILE A 328 -1.54 20.36 15.15
C ILE A 328 -2.67 21.31 14.82
N TRP A 329 -3.22 21.94 15.85
CA TRP A 329 -4.16 23.03 15.71
C TRP A 329 -3.44 24.25 15.10
N THR A 330 -3.90 24.68 13.95
CA THR A 330 -3.34 25.85 13.24
C THR A 330 -4.41 26.89 13.09
N LYS A 331 -4.07 28.12 13.56
CA LYS A 331 -4.89 29.30 13.40
C LYS A 331 -4.86 29.76 11.95
N ILE A 332 -6.00 29.89 11.31
CA ILE A 332 -6.15 30.48 9.98
C ILE A 332 -7.06 31.68 10.03
N TRP A 333 -6.77 32.69 9.20
CA TRP A 333 -7.65 33.84 9.04
C TRP A 333 -8.90 33.42 8.28
N ALA A 334 -10.08 33.74 8.82
CA ALA A 334 -11.34 33.58 8.10
C ALA A 334 -11.65 34.87 7.34
N PRO A 335 -12.00 34.84 6.05
CA PRO A 335 -12.48 36.02 5.37
C PRO A 335 -13.81 36.47 5.98
N ILE A 336 -13.95 37.75 6.25
CA ILE A 336 -15.20 38.34 6.76
C ILE A 336 -16.18 38.39 5.58
N THR A 337 -17.16 37.51 5.56
CA THR A 337 -18.30 37.55 4.66
C THR A 337 -19.45 38.30 5.38
N GLY A 338 -19.56 39.62 5.20
CA GLY A 338 -20.67 40.43 5.76
C GLY A 338 -20.34 41.89 5.86
N HIS A 339 -21.31 42.74 5.44
CA HIS A 339 -21.21 44.19 5.49
C HIS A 339 -21.48 44.74 6.92
N LYS A 340 -20.55 44.55 7.83
CA LYS A 340 -20.49 45.38 9.04
C LYS A 340 -19.04 45.62 9.42
N LYS A 341 -18.67 46.91 9.53
CA LYS A 341 -17.41 47.42 10.03
C LYS A 341 -17.31 47.20 11.56
N GLU A 342 -17.17 45.96 11.97
CA GLU A 342 -16.68 45.64 13.31
C GLU A 342 -15.36 44.87 13.13
N LEU A 343 -14.30 45.39 13.75
CA LEU A 343 -12.95 44.81 13.76
C LEU A 343 -12.90 43.51 14.59
N ASN A 344 -13.78 42.56 14.30
CA ASN A 344 -13.75 41.23 14.89
C ASN A 344 -12.98 40.30 13.98
N PHE A 345 -11.72 40.11 14.27
CA PHE A 345 -10.87 39.10 13.66
C PHE A 345 -11.40 37.72 14.05
N GLN A 346 -12.11 37.04 13.14
CA GLN A 346 -12.47 35.64 13.34
C GLN A 346 -11.32 34.75 12.91
N TYR A 347 -10.82 33.96 13.84
CA TYR A 347 -9.84 32.91 13.56
C TYR A 347 -10.56 31.58 13.57
N ASN A 348 -10.36 30.79 12.50
CA ASN A 348 -10.71 29.39 12.49
C ASN A 348 -9.48 28.57 12.86
N PHE A 349 -9.66 27.57 13.69
CA PHE A 349 -8.65 26.58 13.97
C PHE A 349 -8.89 25.36 13.08
N VAL A 350 -7.86 24.91 12.38
CA VAL A 350 -7.86 23.69 11.58
C VAL A 350 -6.73 22.79 12.00
N LEU A 351 -6.99 21.49 11.97
CA LEU A 351 -5.96 20.49 12.16
C LEU A 351 -5.07 20.41 10.91
N LYS A 352 -3.77 20.53 11.11
CA LYS A 352 -2.76 20.43 10.07
C LYS A 352 -1.75 19.34 10.39
N PRO A 353 -1.22 18.63 9.39
CA PRO A 353 -0.26 17.55 9.62
C PRO A 353 1.04 18.08 10.21
N ARG A 354 1.62 17.31 11.12
CA ARG A 354 2.97 17.45 11.64
C ARG A 354 3.82 16.28 11.15
N TYR A 355 5.06 16.55 10.80
CA TYR A 355 5.98 15.56 10.27
C TYR A 355 7.25 15.49 11.11
N LYS A 356 7.73 14.28 11.35
CA LYS A 356 8.91 13.96 12.15
C LYS A 356 9.91 13.16 11.32
N ILE A 357 11.19 13.42 11.55
CA ILE A 357 12.26 12.58 11.02
C ILE A 357 12.29 11.30 11.84
N ALA A 358 11.84 10.21 11.22
CA ALA A 358 11.72 8.89 11.86
C ALA A 358 13.02 8.08 11.75
N GLY A 359 13.80 8.33 10.69
CA GLY A 359 15.05 7.65 10.44
C GLY A 359 15.95 8.42 9.49
N LEU A 360 17.23 8.03 9.47
CA LEU A 360 18.25 8.59 8.59
C LEU A 360 19.14 7.46 8.05
N ARG A 361 19.32 7.43 6.74
CA ARG A 361 20.32 6.57 6.13
C ARG A 361 21.71 7.04 6.52
N LYS A 362 22.55 6.11 6.97
CA LYS A 362 23.94 6.41 7.34
C LYS A 362 24.69 7.06 6.17
N HIS A 363 25.50 8.06 6.47
CA HIS A 363 26.31 8.80 5.49
C HIS A 363 25.51 9.47 4.36
N SER A 364 24.19 9.66 4.54
CA SER A 364 23.38 10.40 3.59
C SER A 364 23.66 11.92 3.66
N PRO A 365 23.35 12.70 2.60
CA PRO A 365 23.52 14.13 2.62
C PRO A 365 22.87 14.81 3.83
N ALA A 366 21.67 14.40 4.21
CA ALA A 366 20.99 14.96 5.37
C ALA A 366 21.68 14.60 6.70
N ALA A 367 22.15 13.35 6.85
CA ALA A 367 22.87 12.93 8.04
C ALA A 367 24.20 13.69 8.20
N GLN A 368 24.94 13.86 7.11
CA GLN A 368 26.20 14.66 7.09
C GLN A 368 25.96 16.14 7.41
N ALA A 369 24.82 16.67 6.98
CA ALA A 369 24.41 18.05 7.27
C ALA A 369 23.90 18.26 8.71
N GLY A 370 23.79 17.21 9.52
CA GLY A 370 23.42 17.28 10.94
C GLY A 370 21.92 17.18 11.23
N VAL A 371 21.11 16.67 10.30
CA VAL A 371 19.73 16.25 10.59
C VAL A 371 19.77 15.09 11.59
N GLN A 372 18.81 15.01 12.51
CA GLN A 372 18.73 13.95 13.51
C GLN A 372 17.35 13.32 13.54
N THR A 373 17.31 12.03 13.87
CA THR A 373 16.06 11.34 14.19
C THR A 373 15.38 12.02 15.38
N GLY A 374 14.08 12.24 15.27
CA GLY A 374 13.30 12.98 16.26
C GLY A 374 13.07 14.45 15.93
N ASP A 375 13.83 15.04 14.99
CA ASP A 375 13.58 16.40 14.53
C ASP A 375 12.17 16.55 13.94
N ILE A 376 11.46 17.63 14.24
CA ILE A 376 10.18 17.97 13.62
C ILE A 376 10.45 18.85 12.39
N LEU A 377 9.92 18.44 11.25
CA LEU A 377 10.10 19.17 10.00
C LEU A 377 9.09 20.33 9.89
N LEU A 378 9.56 21.55 10.10
CA LEU A 378 8.75 22.78 10.04
C LEU A 378 8.62 23.34 8.63
N LYS A 379 9.76 23.39 7.88
CA LYS A 379 9.79 23.92 6.50
C LYS A 379 10.71 23.08 5.63
N ILE A 380 10.38 23.00 4.34
CA ILE A 380 11.24 22.50 3.28
C ILE A 380 11.25 23.49 2.11
N ASN A 381 12.45 23.95 1.72
CA ASN A 381 12.65 24.96 0.67
C ASN A 381 11.77 26.22 0.89
N GLY A 382 11.69 26.70 2.14
CA GLY A 382 10.91 27.87 2.55
C GLY A 382 9.40 27.62 2.75
N ILE A 383 8.86 26.48 2.32
CA ILE A 383 7.43 26.18 2.43
C ILE A 383 7.16 25.48 3.76
N GLN A 384 6.17 25.96 4.52
CA GLN A 384 5.75 25.32 5.77
C GLN A 384 5.12 23.94 5.48
N THR A 385 5.62 22.91 6.15
CA THR A 385 5.21 21.51 5.91
C THR A 385 3.78 21.21 6.29
N LYS A 386 3.20 21.96 7.24
CA LYS A 386 1.77 21.87 7.58
C LYS A 386 0.81 22.19 6.41
N HIS A 387 1.31 22.72 5.30
CA HIS A 387 0.56 22.98 4.05
C HIS A 387 0.89 21.98 2.95
N LEU A 388 1.73 21.00 3.22
CA LEU A 388 2.15 19.97 2.27
C LEU A 388 1.65 18.60 2.70
N SER A 389 1.30 17.76 1.74
CA SER A 389 1.17 16.31 1.99
C SER A 389 2.56 15.67 2.07
N LEU A 390 2.66 14.52 2.72
CA LEU A 390 3.91 13.74 2.77
C LEU A 390 4.45 13.47 1.36
N SER A 391 3.59 13.12 0.40
CA SER A 391 3.97 12.93 -1.01
C SER A 391 4.66 14.15 -1.62
N LYS A 392 4.17 15.37 -1.33
CA LYS A 392 4.80 16.60 -1.83
C LYS A 392 6.17 16.84 -1.20
N ILE A 393 6.35 16.47 0.06
CA ILE A 393 7.64 16.53 0.74
C ILE A 393 8.59 15.51 0.12
N MET A 394 8.16 14.25 -0.01
CA MET A 394 8.96 13.18 -0.61
C MET A 394 9.39 13.49 -2.05
N ASN A 395 8.51 14.07 -2.87
CA ASN A 395 8.85 14.50 -4.24
C ASN A 395 10.00 15.52 -4.27
N LYS A 396 10.14 16.39 -3.26
CA LYS A 396 11.27 17.30 -3.18
C LYS A 396 12.58 16.58 -2.84
N LEU A 397 12.53 15.52 -2.02
CA LEU A 397 13.69 14.71 -1.64
C LEU A 397 14.10 13.71 -2.72
N GLN A 398 13.30 13.60 -3.78
CA GLN A 398 13.50 12.72 -4.94
C GLN A 398 13.65 13.52 -6.26
N SER A 399 13.93 14.83 -6.20
CA SER A 399 13.96 15.67 -7.39
C SER A 399 15.13 15.34 -8.32
N HIS A 400 16.21 16.07 -8.31
CA HIS A 400 17.38 15.77 -9.16
C HIS A 400 18.65 15.73 -8.31
N PRO A 401 19.64 14.91 -8.67
CA PRO A 401 20.96 14.99 -8.06
C PRO A 401 21.52 16.41 -8.21
N GLY A 402 22.11 16.94 -7.13
CA GLY A 402 22.63 18.29 -7.08
C GLY A 402 21.64 19.38 -6.64
N ASP A 403 20.33 19.10 -6.59
CA ASP A 403 19.35 20.06 -6.08
C ASP A 403 19.61 20.39 -4.60
N GLU A 404 19.60 21.71 -4.26
CA GLU A 404 19.73 22.15 -2.87
C GLU A 404 18.42 21.94 -2.11
N ILE A 405 18.52 21.32 -0.95
CA ILE A 405 17.43 21.19 0.02
C ILE A 405 17.73 22.05 1.24
N ARG A 406 16.76 22.90 1.61
CA ARG A 406 16.79 23.75 2.81
C ARG A 406 15.71 23.30 3.75
N LEU A 407 16.09 22.83 4.94
CA LEU A 407 15.19 22.41 5.99
C LEU A 407 15.20 23.41 7.15
N THR A 408 14.02 23.69 7.70
CA THR A 408 13.87 24.28 9.03
C THR A 408 13.30 23.21 9.93
N LEU A 409 14.05 22.83 10.95
CA LEU A 409 13.73 21.73 11.88
C LEU A 409 13.56 22.28 13.29
N GLN A 410 12.69 21.66 14.08
CA GLN A 410 12.60 21.87 15.52
C GLN A 410 13.22 20.68 16.23
N ARG A 411 14.20 20.94 17.09
CA ARG A 411 14.90 19.96 17.93
C ARG A 411 14.76 20.38 19.38
N GLY A 412 13.86 19.75 20.12
CA GLY A 412 13.42 20.24 21.42
C GLY A 412 12.81 21.63 21.30
N THR A 413 13.38 22.62 21.99
CA THR A 413 12.99 24.04 21.94
C THR A 413 13.67 24.82 20.82
N ASP A 414 14.76 24.30 20.24
CA ASP A 414 15.60 24.98 19.27
C ASP A 414 15.09 24.84 17.84
N THR A 415 15.28 25.90 17.05
CA THR A 415 15.09 25.85 15.61
C THR A 415 16.45 25.75 14.92
N LYS A 416 16.60 24.74 14.04
CA LYS A 416 17.80 24.50 13.24
C LYS A 416 17.49 24.74 11.76
N ASN A 417 18.35 25.47 11.07
CA ASN A 417 18.30 25.62 9.62
C ASN A 417 19.47 24.83 9.01
N ILE A 418 19.14 23.87 8.17
CA ILE A 418 20.08 22.92 7.58
C ILE A 418 19.98 22.99 6.06
N ARG A 419 21.13 22.89 5.36
CA ARG A 419 21.23 22.85 3.90
C ARG A 419 22.12 21.72 3.47
N PHE A 420 21.73 21.05 2.37
CA PHE A 420 22.54 20.02 1.72
C PHE A 420 22.08 19.86 0.27
N HIS A 421 22.89 19.18 -0.53
CA HIS A 421 22.54 18.83 -1.91
C HIS A 421 22.12 17.37 -1.99
N LEU A 422 21.19 17.08 -2.89
CA LEU A 422 20.74 15.71 -3.13
C LEU A 422 21.81 14.92 -3.88
N GLU A 423 22.03 13.68 -3.46
CA GLU A 423 22.96 12.74 -4.10
C GLU A 423 22.25 11.42 -4.39
N ASP A 424 22.30 10.94 -5.65
CA ASP A 424 21.77 9.62 -5.97
C ASP A 424 22.67 8.54 -5.32
N PRO A 425 22.16 7.80 -4.32
CA PRO A 425 22.96 6.82 -3.61
C PRO A 425 23.15 5.51 -4.39
N ILE A 426 22.37 5.32 -5.45
CA ILE A 426 22.35 4.13 -6.31
C ILE A 426 22.27 4.54 -7.78
N PRO A 427 23.28 5.27 -8.31
CA PRO A 427 23.27 5.73 -9.70
C PRO A 427 23.20 4.57 -10.70
N TYR A 428 22.86 4.92 -11.96
CA TYR A 428 22.74 3.95 -13.08
C TYR A 428 24.08 3.31 -13.43
#